data_e171696e8d82901005dfabe7a698e09b
#
_entry.id   e171696e8d82901005dfabe7a698e09b
#
_cell.length_a   1.000
_cell.length_b   1.000
_cell.length_c   1.000
_cell.angle_alpha   90.00
_cell.angle_beta   90.00
_cell.angle_gamma   90.00
#
_symmetry.space_group_name_H-M   'P 1'
#
loop_
_entity.id
_entity.type
_entity.pdbx_description
1 polymer ?
#
loop_
_entity_poly.entity_id
_entity_poly.type
_entity_poly.pdbx_seq_one_letter_code
_entity_poly.pdbx_strand_id
1 'polypeptide(L)'
;GNALISNNEALDETYKHLNDLASGARQAIPTGYCDLDRALNGGLRNGGLYYLAARPGGGKTQMSLQIMDNAAKQGIRVLYISLEMTETELTERRLCVTGGLTLNQLEHPDADAWKKIASASQALYDRPIQFNRISRMSVALIERLARQSKAELIIIDYLGLIQHGQGKSIYEKVTATSNNLKIT
;
A
#
# COMPACT_ATOMS: atom_id res chain seq x y z
N GLY A 1 -2.49 -9.11 -26.02
CA GLY A 1 -1.05 -8.82 -26.16
C GLY A 1 -0.27 -10.08 -26.44
N ASN A 2 0.81 -9.98 -27.20
CA ASN A 2 1.68 -11.11 -27.53
C ASN A 2 2.34 -11.60 -26.23
N ALA A 3 2.20 -12.88 -25.90
CA ALA A 3 2.78 -13.46 -24.68
C ALA A 3 4.29 -13.70 -24.80
N LEU A 4 4.88 -13.45 -25.98
CA LEU A 4 6.29 -13.64 -26.27
C LEU A 4 6.87 -12.33 -26.81
N ILE A 5 8.09 -12.02 -26.39
CA ILE A 5 8.88 -10.86 -26.82
C ILE A 5 10.21 -11.36 -27.42
N SER A 6 10.67 -10.75 -28.49
CA SER A 6 11.97 -11.06 -29.10
C SER A 6 13.12 -10.49 -28.25
N ASN A 7 14.33 -11.03 -28.46
CA ASN A 7 15.52 -10.49 -27.79
C ASN A 7 15.77 -9.01 -28.13
N ASN A 8 15.51 -8.59 -29.36
CA ASN A 8 15.74 -7.21 -29.80
C ASN A 8 14.72 -6.27 -29.13
N GLU A 9 13.44 -6.64 -29.08
CA GLU A 9 12.42 -5.87 -28.35
C GLU A 9 12.76 -5.78 -26.87
N ALA A 10 13.24 -6.86 -26.23
CA ALA A 10 13.66 -6.84 -24.85
C ALA A 10 14.86 -5.89 -24.61
N LEU A 11 15.82 -5.82 -25.54
CA LEU A 11 16.93 -4.88 -25.50
C LEU A 11 16.45 -3.44 -25.66
N ASP A 12 15.57 -3.16 -26.61
CA ASP A 12 15.02 -1.83 -26.85
C ASP A 12 14.24 -1.32 -25.63
N GLU A 13 13.41 -2.18 -25.01
CA GLU A 13 12.72 -1.85 -23.75
C GLU A 13 13.70 -1.59 -22.62
N THR A 14 14.80 -2.37 -22.54
CA THR A 14 15.87 -2.17 -21.55
C THR A 14 16.57 -0.82 -21.75
N TYR A 15 16.94 -0.45 -22.98
CA TYR A 15 17.53 0.84 -23.29
C TYR A 15 16.61 2.01 -22.95
N LYS A 16 15.32 1.89 -23.28
CA LYS A 16 14.31 2.87 -22.89
C LYS A 16 14.26 3.03 -21.38
N HIS A 17 14.19 1.93 -20.65
CA HIS A 17 14.21 1.92 -19.18
C HIS A 17 15.48 2.59 -18.62
N LEU A 18 16.67 2.32 -19.18
CA LEU A 18 17.93 2.95 -18.76
C LEU A 18 17.94 4.46 -19.04
N ASN A 19 17.39 4.90 -20.15
CA ASN A 19 17.24 6.33 -20.45
C ASN A 19 16.28 7.04 -19.49
N ASP A 20 15.15 6.39 -19.14
CA ASP A 20 14.21 6.89 -18.13
C ASP A 20 14.90 6.99 -16.76
N LEU A 21 15.79 6.02 -16.43
CA LEU A 21 16.68 6.07 -15.26
C LEU A 21 17.56 7.32 -15.27
N ALA A 22 18.24 7.56 -16.36
CA ALA A 22 19.19 8.66 -16.51
C ALA A 22 18.49 10.04 -16.48
N SER A 23 17.25 10.11 -16.96
CA SER A 23 16.45 11.33 -16.96
C SER A 23 15.79 11.67 -15.60
N GLY A 24 15.99 10.84 -14.58
CA GLY A 24 15.45 11.07 -13.24
C GLY A 24 13.96 10.75 -13.11
N ALA A 25 13.37 9.99 -14.04
CA ALA A 25 12.01 9.51 -13.90
C ALA A 25 11.85 8.69 -12.60
N ARG A 26 10.78 8.95 -11.84
CA ARG A 26 10.51 8.26 -10.58
C ARG A 26 10.37 6.75 -10.81
N GLN A 27 11.28 5.96 -10.26
CA GLN A 27 11.35 4.53 -10.48
C GLN A 27 10.91 3.71 -9.28
N ALA A 28 10.89 4.33 -8.13
CA ALA A 28 10.52 3.71 -6.89
C ALA A 28 9.68 4.67 -6.04
N ILE A 29 8.79 4.10 -5.25
CA ILE A 29 8.00 4.80 -4.24
C ILE A 29 8.75 4.65 -2.92
N PRO A 30 9.31 5.74 -2.35
CA PRO A 30 9.98 5.65 -1.06
C PRO A 30 9.00 5.22 0.03
N THR A 31 9.42 4.29 0.87
CA THR A 31 8.64 3.83 2.02
C THR A 31 8.65 4.85 3.16
N GLY A 32 9.67 5.73 3.16
CA GLY A 32 9.93 6.67 4.24
C GLY A 32 10.78 6.10 5.38
N TYR A 33 11.24 4.86 5.25
CA TYR A 33 12.20 4.21 6.13
C TYR A 33 13.56 4.17 5.42
N CYS A 34 14.49 5.04 5.82
CA CYS A 34 15.75 5.25 5.10
C CYS A 34 16.56 3.98 4.85
N ASP A 35 16.64 3.08 5.82
CA ASP A 35 17.40 1.85 5.68
C ASP A 35 16.69 0.85 4.76
N LEU A 36 15.34 0.80 4.82
CA LEU A 36 14.55 -0.02 3.92
C LEU A 36 14.64 0.52 2.48
N ASP A 37 14.50 1.81 2.31
CA ASP A 37 14.62 2.46 0.99
C ASP A 37 16.00 2.25 0.40
N ARG A 38 17.07 2.32 1.21
CA ARG A 38 18.44 2.00 0.77
C ARG A 38 18.57 0.53 0.33
N ALA A 39 18.00 -0.40 1.10
CA ALA A 39 18.03 -1.83 0.77
C ALA A 39 17.22 -2.16 -0.49
N LEU A 40 16.18 -1.37 -0.80
CA LEU A 40 15.34 -1.50 -1.99
C LEU A 40 15.81 -0.64 -3.19
N ASN A 41 17.00 -0.03 -3.10
CA ASN A 41 17.51 0.90 -4.12
C ASN A 41 16.54 2.05 -4.46
N GLY A 42 16.04 2.71 -3.43
CA GLY A 42 15.18 3.89 -3.52
C GLY A 42 13.73 3.68 -3.12
N GLY A 43 13.30 2.45 -2.83
CA GLY A 43 11.95 2.14 -2.38
C GLY A 43 11.24 1.05 -3.18
N LEU A 44 9.92 1.07 -3.18
CA LEU A 44 9.08 0.09 -3.88
C LEU A 44 9.06 0.39 -5.38
N ARG A 45 9.53 -0.54 -6.20
CA ARG A 45 9.60 -0.37 -7.67
C ARG A 45 8.23 -0.58 -8.31
N ASN A 46 7.98 0.14 -9.40
CA ASN A 46 6.80 -0.06 -10.22
C ASN A 46 6.69 -1.51 -10.72
N GLY A 47 5.50 -2.09 -10.66
CA GLY A 47 5.26 -3.49 -11.01
C GLY A 47 5.85 -4.50 -10.03
N GLY A 48 6.49 -4.04 -8.94
CA GLY A 48 7.02 -4.89 -7.88
C GLY A 48 5.92 -5.42 -6.97
N LEU A 49 6.06 -6.67 -6.50
CA LEU A 49 5.23 -7.26 -5.47
C LEU A 49 6.08 -7.48 -4.21
N TYR A 50 5.63 -6.92 -3.10
CA TYR A 50 6.33 -6.95 -1.82
C TYR A 50 5.46 -7.57 -0.73
N TYR A 51 6.07 -8.36 0.14
CA TYR A 51 5.41 -8.96 1.29
C TYR A 51 5.95 -8.38 2.58
N LEU A 52 5.05 -7.81 3.38
CA LEU A 52 5.34 -7.40 4.75
C LEU A 52 4.84 -8.49 5.70
N ALA A 53 5.74 -9.22 6.32
CA ALA A 53 5.42 -10.28 7.26
C ALA A 53 5.84 -9.89 8.68
N ALA A 54 4.98 -10.19 9.65
CA ALA A 54 5.28 -10.01 11.07
C ALA A 54 4.50 -11.05 11.89
N ARG A 55 4.97 -11.31 13.10
CA ARG A 55 4.19 -12.07 14.10
C ARG A 55 2.92 -11.29 14.46
N PRO A 56 1.85 -11.94 14.94
CA PRO A 56 0.69 -11.25 15.49
C PRO A 56 1.13 -10.18 16.51
N GLY A 57 0.57 -8.98 16.43
CA GLY A 57 0.98 -7.84 17.27
C GLY A 57 2.32 -7.16 16.89
N GLY A 58 3.04 -7.66 15.88
CA GLY A 58 4.35 -7.13 15.47
C GLY A 58 4.31 -5.82 14.65
N GLY A 59 3.18 -5.11 14.62
CA GLY A 59 3.08 -3.78 14.01
C GLY A 59 2.96 -3.75 12.48
N LYS A 60 2.64 -4.88 11.83
CA LYS A 60 2.47 -4.96 10.37
C LYS A 60 1.54 -3.86 9.81
N THR A 61 0.33 -3.77 10.33
CA THR A 61 -0.66 -2.75 9.92
C THR A 61 -0.13 -1.34 10.17
N GLN A 62 0.52 -1.10 11.30
CA GLN A 62 1.09 0.21 11.63
C GLN A 62 2.18 0.62 10.63
N MET A 63 3.08 -0.31 10.28
CA MET A 63 4.12 -0.05 9.28
C MET A 63 3.52 0.18 7.88
N SER A 64 2.53 -0.59 7.48
CA SER A 64 1.86 -0.43 6.19
C SER A 64 1.12 0.92 6.08
N LEU A 65 0.46 1.38 7.16
CA LEU A 65 -0.15 2.70 7.23
C LEU A 65 0.88 3.83 7.12
N GLN A 66 2.04 3.70 7.76
CA GLN A 66 3.10 4.69 7.64
C GLN A 66 3.68 4.75 6.22
N ILE A 67 3.90 3.60 5.58
CA ILE A 67 4.32 3.55 4.16
C ILE A 67 3.28 4.23 3.28
N MET A 68 1.99 3.94 3.48
CA MET A 68 0.88 4.60 2.79
C MET A 68 0.93 6.12 2.95
N ASP A 69 1.03 6.61 4.19
CA ASP A 69 1.04 8.05 4.48
C ASP A 69 2.30 8.73 3.93
N ASN A 70 3.46 8.08 3.98
CA ASN A 70 4.70 8.59 3.39
C ASN A 70 4.62 8.69 1.86
N ALA A 71 4.05 7.69 1.20
CA ALA A 71 3.81 7.72 -0.24
C ALA A 71 2.80 8.82 -0.61
N ALA A 72 1.67 8.88 0.08
CA ALA A 72 0.63 9.87 -0.18
C ALA A 72 1.10 11.32 0.08
N LYS A 73 2.00 11.53 1.06
CA LYS A 73 2.65 12.82 1.30
C LYS A 73 3.46 13.32 0.10
N GLN A 74 3.90 12.41 -0.75
CA GLN A 74 4.63 12.72 -1.98
C GLN A 74 3.70 12.84 -3.20
N GLY A 75 2.38 12.85 -3.00
CA GLY A 75 1.37 12.93 -4.05
C GLY A 75 1.07 11.61 -4.75
N ILE A 76 1.58 10.48 -4.26
CA ILE A 76 1.33 9.16 -4.82
C ILE A 76 -0.08 8.71 -4.45
N ARG A 77 -0.86 8.30 -5.45
CA ARG A 77 -2.21 7.76 -5.22
C ARG A 77 -2.11 6.36 -4.65
N VAL A 78 -2.69 6.18 -3.47
CA VAL A 78 -2.66 4.90 -2.75
C VAL A 78 -4.06 4.33 -2.59
N LEU A 79 -4.23 3.05 -2.93
CA LEU A 79 -5.38 2.25 -2.57
C LEU A 79 -5.01 1.33 -1.41
N TYR A 80 -5.64 1.52 -0.26
CA TYR A 80 -5.46 0.64 0.90
C TYR A 80 -6.66 -0.28 1.05
N ILE A 81 -6.44 -1.57 0.88
CA ILE A 81 -7.44 -2.61 1.03
C ILE A 81 -7.25 -3.27 2.39
N SER A 82 -8.16 -2.97 3.32
CA SER A 82 -8.22 -3.62 4.62
C SER A 82 -9.35 -4.65 4.62
N LEU A 83 -9.03 -5.85 5.07
CA LEU A 83 -9.99 -6.96 5.22
C LEU A 83 -10.25 -7.31 6.69
N GLU A 84 -9.51 -6.71 7.61
CA GLU A 84 -9.60 -6.95 9.06
C GLU A 84 -10.14 -5.73 9.81
N MET A 85 -9.74 -4.53 9.41
CA MET A 85 -10.07 -3.29 10.10
C MET A 85 -10.89 -2.36 9.22
N THR A 86 -11.76 -1.57 9.84
CA THR A 86 -12.54 -0.52 9.17
C THR A 86 -11.66 0.68 8.81
N GLU A 87 -12.09 1.48 7.83
CA GLU A 87 -11.43 2.75 7.48
C GLU A 87 -11.39 3.72 8.67
N THR A 88 -12.37 3.66 9.57
CA THR A 88 -12.39 4.48 10.79
C THR A 88 -11.27 4.07 11.74
N GLU A 89 -11.15 2.78 12.09
CA GLU A 89 -10.09 2.27 12.96
C GLU A 89 -8.68 2.55 12.40
N LEU A 90 -8.51 2.42 11.08
CA LEU A 90 -7.24 2.76 10.42
C LEU A 90 -6.95 4.26 10.53
N THR A 91 -7.98 5.11 10.35
CA THR A 91 -7.82 6.57 10.44
C THR A 91 -7.54 7.02 11.87
N GLU A 92 -8.16 6.41 12.87
CA GLU A 92 -7.85 6.63 14.29
C GLU A 92 -6.38 6.36 14.59
N ARG A 93 -5.83 5.24 14.10
CA ARG A 93 -4.39 4.93 14.25
C ARG A 93 -3.50 5.97 13.58
N ARG A 94 -3.90 6.47 12.41
CA ARG A 94 -3.17 7.54 11.71
C ARG A 94 -3.21 8.86 12.50
N LEU A 95 -4.36 9.22 13.05
CA LEU A 95 -4.52 10.40 13.91
C LEU A 95 -3.64 10.30 15.16
N CYS A 96 -3.61 9.13 15.81
CA CYS A 96 -2.75 8.90 16.97
C CYS A 96 -1.27 9.12 16.62
N VAL A 97 -0.78 8.56 15.51
CA VAL A 97 0.62 8.71 15.09
C VAL A 97 0.93 10.14 14.70
N THR A 98 0.08 10.77 13.88
CA THR A 98 0.31 12.11 13.37
C THR A 98 0.20 13.18 14.46
N GLY A 99 -0.73 13.00 15.39
CA GLY A 99 -0.99 13.95 16.50
C GLY A 99 -0.17 13.67 17.77
N GLY A 100 0.60 12.56 17.80
CA GLY A 100 1.27 12.14 19.04
C GLY A 100 0.28 11.84 20.16
N LEU A 101 -0.83 11.16 19.82
CA LEU A 101 -1.91 10.82 20.74
C LEU A 101 -1.90 9.31 21.04
N THR A 102 -2.39 8.94 22.21
CA THR A 102 -2.78 7.57 22.52
C THR A 102 -4.23 7.32 22.09
N LEU A 103 -4.62 6.06 21.92
CA LEU A 103 -6.03 5.70 21.64
C LEU A 103 -6.96 6.20 22.75
N ASN A 104 -6.57 6.10 24.01
CA ASN A 104 -7.38 6.61 25.12
C ASN A 104 -7.62 8.12 25.05
N GLN A 105 -6.63 8.89 24.60
CA GLN A 105 -6.80 10.36 24.38
C GLN A 105 -7.67 10.65 23.15
N LEU A 106 -7.74 9.75 22.20
CA LEU A 106 -8.64 9.88 21.06
C LEU A 106 -10.08 9.52 21.44
N GLU A 107 -10.29 8.51 22.29
CA GLU A 107 -11.60 8.08 22.77
C GLU A 107 -12.19 9.06 23.80
N HIS A 108 -11.33 9.69 24.61
CA HIS A 108 -11.73 10.64 25.67
C HIS A 108 -10.91 11.94 25.58
N PRO A 109 -11.12 12.74 24.51
CA PRO A 109 -10.29 13.90 24.25
C PRO A 109 -10.61 15.07 25.19
N ASP A 110 -9.59 15.57 25.87
CA ASP A 110 -9.60 16.88 26.52
C ASP A 110 -9.36 18.01 25.49
N ALA A 111 -9.33 19.26 25.97
CA ALA A 111 -9.16 20.42 25.10
C ALA A 111 -7.81 20.43 24.34
N ASP A 112 -6.74 19.87 24.90
CA ASP A 112 -5.44 19.77 24.25
C ASP A 112 -5.43 18.64 23.21
N ALA A 113 -6.00 17.49 23.54
CA ALA A 113 -6.19 16.38 22.61
C ALA A 113 -7.02 16.81 21.39
N TRP A 114 -8.08 17.59 21.58
CA TRP A 114 -8.88 18.13 20.46
C TRP A 114 -8.06 19.02 19.52
N LYS A 115 -7.15 19.86 20.04
CA LYS A 115 -6.24 20.67 19.21
C LYS A 115 -5.30 19.78 18.39
N LYS A 116 -4.75 18.73 19.00
CA LYS A 116 -3.87 17.77 18.33
C LYS A 116 -4.62 16.97 17.25
N ILE A 117 -5.85 16.54 17.54
CA ILE A 117 -6.73 15.85 16.58
C ILE A 117 -6.99 16.77 15.39
N ALA A 118 -7.36 18.03 15.61
CA ALA A 118 -7.62 18.98 14.54
C ALA A 118 -6.39 19.22 13.66
N SER A 119 -5.22 19.41 14.27
CA SER A 119 -3.95 19.58 13.56
C SER A 119 -3.57 18.33 12.75
N ALA A 120 -3.70 17.15 13.36
CA ALA A 120 -3.44 15.87 12.67
C ALA A 120 -4.40 15.64 11.52
N SER A 121 -5.69 15.93 11.71
CA SER A 121 -6.71 15.82 10.65
C SER A 121 -6.37 16.72 9.47
N GLN A 122 -5.99 17.97 9.72
CA GLN A 122 -5.57 18.90 8.67
C GLN A 122 -4.33 18.40 7.92
N ALA A 123 -3.35 17.82 8.63
CA ALA A 123 -2.15 17.24 8.00
C ALA A 123 -2.43 16.00 7.16
N LEU A 124 -3.51 15.28 7.45
CA LEU A 124 -3.94 14.08 6.72
C LEU A 124 -4.99 14.35 5.65
N TYR A 125 -5.62 15.53 5.69
CA TYR A 125 -6.60 15.94 4.71
C TYR A 125 -5.98 15.94 3.31
N ASP A 126 -6.69 15.97 2.25
CA ASP A 126 -6.19 16.03 0.86
C ASP A 126 -5.13 14.98 0.46
N ARG A 127 -4.81 13.98 1.31
CA ARG A 127 -3.93 12.88 0.92
C ARG A 127 -4.62 12.03 -0.14
N PRO A 128 -3.96 11.67 -1.26
CA PRO A 128 -4.54 10.88 -2.33
C PRO A 128 -4.65 9.39 -1.94
N ILE A 129 -5.41 9.11 -0.90
CA ILE A 129 -5.62 7.78 -0.33
C ILE A 129 -7.09 7.39 -0.50
N GLN A 130 -7.33 6.17 -0.95
CA GLN A 130 -8.65 5.56 -1.00
C GLN A 130 -8.65 4.26 -0.19
N PHE A 131 -9.73 4.02 0.56
CA PHE A 131 -9.96 2.79 1.31
C PHE A 131 -11.09 2.00 0.69
N ASN A 132 -11.03 0.66 0.79
CA ASN A 132 -12.17 -0.19 0.43
C ASN A 132 -13.25 -0.12 1.52
N ARG A 133 -14.51 -0.31 1.11
CA ARG A 133 -15.67 -0.48 2.02
C ARG A 133 -16.27 -1.88 1.95
N ILE A 134 -15.60 -2.82 1.32
CA ILE A 134 -16.12 -4.17 1.07
C ILE A 134 -15.24 -5.15 1.83
N SER A 135 -15.84 -5.91 2.76
CA SER A 135 -15.14 -6.89 3.60
C SER A 135 -14.82 -8.22 2.90
N ARG A 136 -15.52 -8.53 1.80
CA ARG A 136 -15.28 -9.74 1.01
C ARG A 136 -14.61 -9.37 -0.29
N MET A 137 -13.39 -9.86 -0.50
CA MET A 137 -12.56 -9.46 -1.62
C MET A 137 -12.17 -10.68 -2.46
N SER A 138 -12.30 -10.56 -3.78
CA SER A 138 -11.71 -11.47 -4.76
C SER A 138 -10.59 -10.75 -5.52
N VAL A 139 -9.69 -11.52 -6.17
CA VAL A 139 -8.63 -10.92 -7.00
C VAL A 139 -9.21 -10.03 -8.10
N ALA A 140 -10.25 -10.49 -8.80
CA ALA A 140 -10.91 -9.71 -9.84
C ALA A 140 -11.49 -8.37 -9.33
N LEU A 141 -11.99 -8.34 -8.07
CA LEU A 141 -12.46 -7.11 -7.45
C LEU A 141 -11.30 -6.17 -7.11
N ILE A 142 -10.18 -6.70 -6.61
CA ILE A 142 -8.97 -5.92 -6.35
C ILE A 142 -8.48 -5.25 -7.63
N GLU A 143 -8.37 -6.00 -8.73
CA GLU A 143 -7.98 -5.46 -10.05
C GLU A 143 -8.92 -4.36 -10.54
N ARG A 144 -10.24 -4.54 -10.36
CA ARG A 144 -11.23 -3.54 -10.71
C ARG A 144 -11.05 -2.25 -9.90
N LEU A 145 -10.89 -2.37 -8.58
CA LEU A 145 -10.67 -1.23 -7.68
C LEU A 145 -9.34 -0.53 -7.98
N ALA A 146 -8.28 -1.28 -8.28
CA ALA A 146 -6.99 -0.75 -8.68
C ALA A 146 -7.11 0.13 -9.93
N ARG A 147 -7.78 -0.36 -10.96
CA ARG A 147 -8.04 0.41 -12.18
C ARG A 147 -8.92 1.64 -11.94
N GLN A 148 -9.97 1.50 -11.14
CA GLN A 148 -10.89 2.59 -10.82
C GLN A 148 -10.22 3.70 -10.01
N SER A 149 -9.39 3.36 -9.03
CA SER A 149 -8.68 4.30 -8.17
C SER A 149 -7.52 4.99 -8.86
N LYS A 150 -7.03 4.45 -9.98
CA LYS A 150 -5.77 4.86 -10.64
C LYS A 150 -4.60 4.89 -9.66
N ALA A 151 -4.60 3.96 -8.70
CA ALA A 151 -3.58 3.89 -7.67
C ALA A 151 -2.23 3.50 -8.27
N GLU A 152 -1.18 4.14 -7.77
CA GLU A 152 0.23 3.84 -8.07
C GLU A 152 0.81 2.87 -7.05
N LEU A 153 0.25 2.84 -5.85
CA LEU A 153 0.57 1.90 -4.78
C LEU A 153 -0.73 1.25 -4.28
N ILE A 154 -0.73 -0.07 -4.21
CA ILE A 154 -1.82 -0.84 -3.63
C ILE A 154 -1.29 -1.59 -2.41
N ILE A 155 -1.92 -1.39 -1.27
CA ILE A 155 -1.62 -2.09 -0.02
C ILE A 155 -2.80 -2.98 0.34
N ILE A 156 -2.54 -4.25 0.66
CA ILE A 156 -3.58 -5.23 1.04
C ILE A 156 -3.25 -5.77 2.42
N ASP A 157 -4.07 -5.48 3.42
CA ASP A 157 -3.93 -5.94 4.79
C ASP A 157 -5.14 -6.79 5.19
N TYR A 158 -5.09 -8.10 5.16
CA TYR A 158 -4.03 -8.96 4.70
C TYR A 158 -4.56 -10.04 3.74
N LEU A 159 -3.66 -10.58 2.93
CA LEU A 159 -3.96 -11.53 1.84
C LEU A 159 -4.68 -12.82 2.27
N GLY A 160 -4.53 -13.25 3.52
CA GLY A 160 -5.13 -14.48 4.03
C GLY A 160 -6.67 -14.49 4.04
N LEU A 161 -7.31 -13.32 3.96
CA LEU A 161 -8.78 -13.18 3.95
C LEU A 161 -9.38 -13.07 2.54
N ILE A 162 -8.56 -13.06 1.49
CA ILE A 162 -9.05 -13.05 0.11
C ILE A 162 -9.74 -14.38 -0.19
N GLN A 163 -10.95 -14.31 -0.72
CA GLN A 163 -11.73 -15.48 -1.08
C GLN A 163 -11.15 -16.20 -2.30
N HIS A 164 -10.70 -17.42 -2.10
CA HIS A 164 -10.37 -18.38 -3.14
C HIS A 164 -11.34 -19.56 -3.05
N GLY A 165 -11.62 -20.21 -4.19
CA GLY A 165 -12.46 -21.41 -4.23
C GLY A 165 -12.02 -22.45 -3.17
N GLN A 166 -12.98 -23.27 -2.72
CA GLN A 166 -12.80 -24.23 -1.62
C GLN A 166 -11.57 -25.13 -1.78
N GLY A 167 -10.84 -25.36 -0.69
CA GLY A 167 -9.85 -26.45 -0.57
C GLY A 167 -8.36 -26.09 -0.65
N LYS A 168 -7.99 -24.80 -0.81
CA LYS A 168 -6.56 -24.41 -0.86
C LYS A 168 -6.03 -23.95 0.49
N SER A 169 -4.78 -24.35 0.81
CA SER A 169 -4.06 -23.84 1.99
C SER A 169 -3.82 -22.33 1.90
N ILE A 170 -3.56 -21.66 3.03
CA ILE A 170 -3.22 -20.21 3.06
C ILE A 170 -2.03 -19.91 2.14
N TYR A 171 -1.02 -20.79 2.12
CA TYR A 171 0.16 -20.66 1.28
C TYR A 171 -0.21 -20.70 -0.23
N GLU A 172 -1.02 -21.67 -0.63
CA GLU A 172 -1.48 -21.80 -2.03
C GLU A 172 -2.35 -20.62 -2.45
N LYS A 173 -3.18 -20.10 -1.53
CA LYS A 173 -3.99 -18.90 -1.76
C LYS A 173 -3.12 -17.66 -1.97
N VAL A 174 -2.13 -17.44 -1.12
CA VAL A 174 -1.20 -16.31 -1.23
C VAL A 174 -0.39 -16.40 -2.51
N THR A 175 0.12 -17.58 -2.85
CA THR A 175 0.89 -17.81 -4.08
C THR A 175 0.05 -17.58 -5.34
N ALA A 176 -1.18 -18.10 -5.37
CA ALA A 176 -2.09 -17.90 -6.50
C ALA A 176 -2.48 -16.42 -6.67
N THR A 177 -2.78 -15.71 -5.58
CA THR A 177 -3.10 -14.28 -5.60
C THR A 177 -1.91 -13.46 -6.11
N SER A 178 -0.71 -13.77 -5.63
CA SER A 178 0.53 -13.10 -6.05
C SER A 178 0.79 -13.24 -7.53
N ASN A 179 0.65 -14.45 -8.05
CA ASN A 179 0.88 -14.71 -9.46
C ASN A 179 -0.14 -13.97 -10.33
N ASN A 180 -1.40 -13.89 -9.90
CA ASN A 180 -2.45 -13.15 -10.61
C ASN A 180 -2.23 -11.63 -10.58
N LEU A 181 -1.75 -11.08 -9.45
CA LEU A 181 -1.45 -9.64 -9.32
C LEU A 181 -0.20 -9.20 -10.11
N LYS A 182 0.74 -10.12 -10.40
CA LYS A 182 1.92 -9.83 -11.22
C LYS A 182 1.64 -9.74 -12.72
N ILE A 183 0.52 -10.28 -13.18
CA ILE A 183 0.15 -10.36 -14.61
C ILE A 183 -0.65 -9.11 -15.05
N THR A 184 -0.99 -8.23 -14.12
CA THR A 184 -1.76 -7.01 -14.38
C THR A 184 -0.89 -5.78 -14.50
#